data_a8d5110d40ca2f51a0a945af13c0b923
#
_entry.id   a8d5110d40ca2f51a0a945af13c0b923
#
_cell.length_a   1.000
_cell.length_b   1.000
_cell.length_c   1.000
_cell.angle_alpha   90.00
_cell.angle_beta   90.00
_cell.angle_gamma   90.00
#
_symmetry.space_group_name_H-M   'P 1'
#
loop_
_entity.id
_entity.type
_entity.pdbx_description
1 polymer ?
#
loop_
_entity_poly.entity_id
_entity_poly.type
_entity_poly.pdbx_seq_one_letter_code
_entity_poly.pdbx_strand_id
1 'polypeptide(L)'
;MTLPDGARVWMHTANRVLTDTECKAVQTALSAFRESWAAHGSPLRSESAILLNQVVVLAVDEEPQIATGCSIDASVEALRGLNEAAPTLADLDLLDRSWVVYKEEKGTPEWKRARLHDFWARRKAGTLTDDTQILDSTLTNLGALRKEGVKRLADSWHAHMW
;
A
#
# COMPACT_ATOMS: atom_id res chain seq x y z
N MET A 1 2.62 -0.16 13.31
CA MET A 1 2.15 1.24 13.37
C MET A 1 1.46 1.49 14.70
N THR A 2 1.78 2.60 15.32
CA THR A 2 1.28 2.96 16.66
C THR A 2 0.25 4.09 16.64
N LEU A 3 0.02 4.72 15.48
CA LEU A 3 -0.99 5.75 15.33
C LEU A 3 -2.40 5.24 15.67
N PRO A 4 -3.32 6.14 16.09
CA PRO A 4 -4.68 5.73 16.44
C PRO A 4 -5.46 5.20 15.23
N ASP A 5 -6.53 4.44 15.50
CA ASP A 5 -7.39 3.85 14.46
C ASP A 5 -7.99 4.89 13.51
N GLY A 6 -8.21 6.12 13.98
CA GLY A 6 -8.69 7.21 13.15
C GLY A 6 -7.65 7.78 12.17
N ALA A 7 -6.40 7.37 12.23
CA ALA A 7 -5.36 7.86 11.32
C ALA A 7 -5.72 7.54 9.87
N ARG A 8 -5.48 8.52 9.00
CA ARG A 8 -5.68 8.38 7.56
C ARG A 8 -4.52 7.62 6.94
N VAL A 9 -4.81 6.71 6.01
CA VAL A 9 -3.79 5.93 5.32
C VAL A 9 -3.87 6.07 3.81
N TRP A 10 -2.71 5.97 3.17
CA TRP A 10 -2.55 5.85 1.74
C TRP A 10 -1.72 4.59 1.47
N MET A 11 -2.20 3.73 0.58
CA MET A 11 -1.57 2.47 0.26
C MET A 11 -1.09 2.49 -1.19
N HIS A 12 0.14 2.08 -1.42
CA HIS A 12 0.79 2.09 -2.72
C HIS A 12 1.43 0.73 -3.00
N THR A 13 0.90 0.02 -3.97
CA THR A 13 1.43 -1.30 -4.33
C THR A 13 2.59 -1.17 -5.30
N ALA A 14 3.70 -1.82 -4.99
CA ALA A 14 4.86 -1.89 -5.86
C ALA A 14 4.60 -2.77 -7.08
N ASN A 15 5.28 -2.47 -8.17
CA ASN A 15 5.22 -3.28 -9.40
C ASN A 15 5.90 -4.65 -9.28
N ARG A 16 6.55 -4.93 -8.16
CA ARG A 16 7.15 -6.23 -7.82
C ARG A 16 7.33 -6.39 -6.32
N VAL A 17 7.62 -7.59 -5.87
CA VAL A 17 8.03 -7.84 -4.48
C VAL A 17 9.42 -7.27 -4.26
N LEU A 18 9.62 -6.60 -3.13
CA LEU A 18 10.91 -6.06 -2.72
C LEU A 18 11.67 -7.07 -1.86
N THR A 19 12.99 -7.07 -1.98
CA THR A 19 13.84 -7.81 -1.04
C THR A 19 13.85 -7.12 0.32
N ASP A 20 14.27 -7.83 1.36
CA ASP A 20 14.39 -7.24 2.71
C ASP A 20 15.34 -6.05 2.72
N THR A 21 16.44 -6.12 1.97
CA THR A 21 17.40 -5.02 1.82
C THR A 21 16.75 -3.82 1.14
N GLU A 22 15.97 -4.04 0.09
CA GLU A 22 15.23 -2.99 -0.60
C GLU A 22 14.15 -2.37 0.30
N CYS A 23 13.43 -3.17 1.07
CA CYS A 23 12.48 -2.66 2.07
C CYS A 23 13.16 -1.74 3.09
N LYS A 24 14.36 -2.09 3.56
CA LYS A 24 15.13 -1.22 4.47
C LYS A 24 15.52 0.09 3.81
N ALA A 25 15.97 0.07 2.56
CA ALA A 25 16.30 1.28 1.82
C ALA A 25 15.08 2.19 1.64
N VAL A 26 13.94 1.62 1.28
CA VAL A 26 12.66 2.35 1.14
C VAL A 26 12.23 2.94 2.49
N GLN A 27 12.29 2.17 3.57
CA GLN A 27 11.93 2.66 4.90
C GLN A 27 12.84 3.79 5.38
N THR A 28 14.14 3.71 5.12
CA THR A 28 15.09 4.77 5.44
C THR A 28 14.76 6.07 4.70
N ALA A 29 14.48 5.97 3.41
CA ALA A 29 14.11 7.13 2.59
C ALA A 29 12.77 7.74 3.01
N LEU A 30 11.78 6.90 3.34
CA LEU A 30 10.47 7.36 3.83
C LEU A 30 10.60 8.01 5.22
N SER A 31 11.43 7.48 6.10
CA SER A 31 11.68 8.08 7.42
C SER A 31 12.29 9.47 7.27
N ALA A 32 13.27 9.64 6.39
CA ALA A 32 13.86 10.94 6.10
C ALA A 32 12.82 11.93 5.54
N PHE A 33 11.98 11.49 4.62
CA PHE A 33 10.87 12.30 4.11
C PHE A 33 9.92 12.74 5.22
N ARG A 34 9.51 11.81 6.11
CA ARG A 34 8.55 12.10 7.18
C ARG A 34 9.08 13.08 8.24
N GLU A 35 10.39 13.15 8.43
CA GLU A 35 11.00 14.12 9.36
C GLU A 35 10.66 15.59 9.00
N SER A 36 10.46 15.88 7.72
CA SER A 36 10.13 17.21 7.22
C SER A 36 8.72 17.30 6.63
N TRP A 37 7.92 16.24 6.69
CA TRP A 37 6.57 16.24 6.12
C TRP A 37 5.62 17.09 6.95
N ALA A 38 5.08 18.14 6.33
CA ALA A 38 4.30 19.14 7.00
C ALA A 38 3.12 19.61 6.15
N ALA A 39 2.12 20.19 6.80
CA ALA A 39 1.00 20.88 6.18
C ALA A 39 0.95 22.30 6.74
N HIS A 40 0.94 23.31 5.88
CA HIS A 40 0.96 24.73 6.28
C HIS A 40 2.08 25.06 7.30
N GLY A 41 3.25 24.46 7.14
CA GLY A 41 4.38 24.65 8.06
C GLY A 41 4.28 23.89 9.38
N SER A 42 3.19 23.17 9.64
CA SER A 42 3.00 22.36 10.84
C SER A 42 3.39 20.90 10.55
N PRO A 43 4.27 20.28 11.38
CA PRO A 43 4.65 18.88 11.18
C PRO A 43 3.44 17.96 11.22
N LEU A 44 3.41 16.98 10.31
CA LEU A 44 2.42 15.92 10.31
C LEU A 44 2.89 14.78 11.23
N ARG A 45 2.01 14.31 12.10
CA ARG A 45 2.23 13.11 12.89
C ARG A 45 2.01 11.90 12.02
N SER A 46 3.09 11.31 11.53
CA SER A 46 3.03 10.29 10.49
C SER A 46 3.83 9.05 10.82
N GLU A 47 3.44 7.94 10.21
CA GLU A 47 4.17 6.68 10.20
C GLU A 47 4.19 6.11 8.78
N SER A 48 5.12 5.21 8.52
CA SER A 48 5.18 4.44 7.29
C SER A 48 5.46 2.97 7.58
N ALA A 49 4.96 2.10 6.72
CA ALA A 49 5.21 0.66 6.80
C ALA A 49 5.25 0.07 5.39
N ILE A 50 5.83 -1.12 5.27
CA ILE A 50 5.76 -1.93 4.06
C ILE A 50 5.10 -3.24 4.42
N LEU A 51 3.95 -3.52 3.80
CA LEU A 51 3.20 -4.75 4.00
C LEU A 51 3.58 -5.76 2.92
N LEU A 52 3.77 -7.03 3.33
CA LEU A 52 3.98 -8.14 2.41
C LEU A 52 5.15 -7.92 1.44
N ASN A 53 6.12 -7.11 1.82
CA ASN A 53 7.26 -6.69 1.00
C ASN A 53 6.87 -6.05 -0.35
N GLN A 54 5.66 -5.52 -0.48
CA GLN A 54 5.18 -4.99 -1.76
C GLN A 54 4.15 -3.86 -1.67
N VAL A 55 3.68 -3.50 -0.48
CA VAL A 55 2.71 -2.41 -0.33
C VAL A 55 3.24 -1.39 0.68
N VAL A 56 3.54 -0.20 0.19
CA VAL A 56 3.92 0.93 1.05
C VAL A 56 2.67 1.57 1.62
N VAL A 57 2.65 1.74 2.93
CA VAL A 57 1.58 2.44 3.65
C VAL A 57 2.16 3.71 4.28
N LEU A 58 1.54 4.83 3.99
CA LEU A 58 1.74 6.09 4.70
C LEU A 58 0.52 6.36 5.56
N ALA A 59 0.72 6.75 6.81
CA ALA A 59 -0.35 7.06 7.74
C ALA A 59 -0.12 8.42 8.41
N VAL A 60 -1.19 9.18 8.61
CA VAL A 60 -1.18 10.48 9.29
C VAL A 60 -2.29 10.52 10.32
N ASP A 61 -1.93 10.84 11.56
CA ASP A 61 -2.90 11.24 12.57
C ASP A 61 -3.30 12.71 12.32
N GLU A 62 -4.50 12.89 11.81
CA GLU A 62 -4.99 14.22 11.42
C GLU A 62 -5.61 15.03 12.60
N GLU A 63 -5.60 14.48 13.82
CA GLU A 63 -6.07 15.26 14.99
C GLU A 63 -5.21 16.51 15.26
N PRO A 64 -3.86 16.41 15.32
CA PRO A 64 -3.04 17.60 15.51
C PRO A 64 -3.00 18.51 14.28
N GLN A 65 -2.94 17.94 13.08
CA GLN A 65 -2.82 18.67 11.83
C GLN A 65 -3.37 17.82 10.66
N ILE A 66 -4.29 18.40 9.92
CA ILE A 66 -4.87 17.77 8.73
C ILE A 66 -3.87 17.81 7.57
N ALA A 67 -3.74 16.71 6.86
CA ALA A 67 -2.97 16.65 5.62
C ALA A 67 -3.68 17.46 4.53
N THR A 68 -2.91 18.27 3.82
CA THR A 68 -3.41 19.14 2.74
C THR A 68 -3.09 18.55 1.37
N GLY A 69 -3.69 19.11 0.32
CA GLY A 69 -3.37 18.74 -1.06
C GLY A 69 -1.86 18.81 -1.34
N CYS A 70 -1.20 19.90 -0.92
CA CYS A 70 0.24 20.07 -1.10
C CYS A 70 1.06 19.02 -0.34
N SER A 71 0.64 18.65 0.87
CA SER A 71 1.35 17.62 1.65
C SER A 71 1.14 16.22 1.07
N ILE A 72 -0.03 15.94 0.52
CA ILE A 72 -0.31 14.69 -0.20
C ILE A 72 0.51 14.62 -1.49
N ASP A 73 0.58 15.71 -2.26
CA ASP A 73 1.42 15.80 -3.45
C ASP A 73 2.91 15.59 -3.12
N ALA A 74 3.38 16.15 -2.01
CA ALA A 74 4.75 15.94 -1.53
C ALA A 74 5.01 14.44 -1.25
N SER A 75 4.04 13.72 -0.70
CA SER A 75 4.17 12.27 -0.48
C SER A 75 4.25 11.49 -1.79
N VAL A 76 3.51 11.88 -2.81
CA VAL A 76 3.57 11.26 -4.14
C VAL A 76 4.95 11.49 -4.77
N GLU A 77 5.51 12.71 -4.66
CA GLU A 77 6.86 12.99 -5.14
C GLU A 77 7.93 12.21 -4.38
N ALA A 78 7.77 12.05 -3.06
CA ALA A 78 8.66 11.21 -2.26
C ALA A 78 8.62 9.75 -2.71
N LEU A 79 7.43 9.20 -2.99
CA LEU A 79 7.28 7.85 -3.53
C LEU A 79 7.90 7.70 -4.91
N ARG A 80 7.74 8.70 -5.77
CA ARG A 80 8.35 8.72 -7.10
C ARG A 80 9.87 8.71 -7.01
N GLY A 81 10.45 9.38 -6.03
CA GLY A 81 11.89 9.46 -5.81
C GLY A 81 12.52 8.22 -5.16
N LEU A 82 11.72 7.25 -4.70
CA LEU A 82 12.25 6.05 -4.03
C LEU A 82 13.09 5.15 -4.94
N ASN A 83 12.92 5.24 -6.25
CA ASN A 83 13.77 4.50 -7.19
C ASN A 83 15.24 4.94 -7.18
N GLU A 84 15.53 6.07 -6.56
CA GLU A 84 16.91 6.54 -6.35
C GLU A 84 17.51 6.08 -5.01
N ALA A 85 16.69 5.48 -4.13
CA ALA A 85 17.14 5.06 -2.79
C ALA A 85 18.16 3.91 -2.80
N ALA A 86 18.16 3.10 -3.86
CA ALA A 86 19.16 2.06 -4.09
C ALA A 86 19.22 1.72 -5.59
N PRO A 87 20.38 1.26 -6.11
CA PRO A 87 20.50 0.89 -7.53
C PRO A 87 19.50 -0.17 -7.99
N THR A 88 19.17 -1.12 -7.12
CA THR A 88 18.20 -2.19 -7.42
C THR A 88 16.76 -1.70 -7.50
N LEU A 89 16.47 -0.48 -7.04
CA LEU A 89 15.14 0.13 -7.04
C LEU A 89 14.89 1.01 -8.27
N ALA A 90 15.79 1.04 -9.25
CA ALA A 90 15.66 1.90 -10.44
C ALA A 90 14.37 1.65 -11.23
N ASP A 91 13.82 0.43 -11.19
CA ASP A 91 12.57 0.03 -11.85
C ASP A 91 11.32 0.14 -10.95
N LEU A 92 11.47 0.60 -9.71
CA LEU A 92 10.36 0.67 -8.76
C LEU A 92 9.29 1.67 -9.21
N ASP A 93 8.05 1.19 -9.27
CA ASP A 93 6.87 2.01 -9.47
C ASP A 93 5.85 1.71 -8.36
N LEU A 94 5.45 2.75 -7.64
CA LEU A 94 4.47 2.71 -6.55
C LEU A 94 3.19 3.49 -6.88
N LEU A 95 3.09 4.04 -8.09
CA LEU A 95 2.00 4.95 -8.45
C LEU A 95 0.94 4.32 -9.35
N ASP A 96 1.18 3.11 -9.86
CA ASP A 96 0.19 2.36 -10.62
C ASP A 96 -0.85 1.77 -9.66
N ARG A 97 -2.10 2.16 -9.82
CA ARG A 97 -3.22 1.73 -8.97
C ARG A 97 -3.97 0.50 -9.48
N SER A 98 -3.49 -0.11 -10.54
CA SER A 98 -4.16 -1.26 -11.17
C SER A 98 -3.82 -2.61 -10.53
N TRP A 99 -2.95 -2.64 -9.52
CA TRP A 99 -2.52 -3.87 -8.87
C TRP A 99 -3.53 -4.36 -7.84
N VAL A 100 -3.76 -5.68 -7.84
CA VAL A 100 -4.46 -6.39 -6.77
C VAL A 100 -3.47 -7.36 -6.13
N VAL A 101 -3.32 -7.27 -4.81
CA VAL A 101 -2.47 -8.17 -4.02
C VAL A 101 -3.35 -9.25 -3.41
N TYR A 102 -3.03 -10.50 -3.68
CA TYR A 102 -3.87 -11.63 -3.31
C TYR A 102 -3.04 -12.86 -2.96
N LYS A 103 -3.70 -13.82 -2.31
CA LYS A 103 -3.14 -15.12 -1.96
C LYS A 103 -4.13 -16.20 -2.33
N GLU A 104 -3.70 -17.15 -3.14
CA GLU A 104 -4.53 -18.31 -3.51
C GLU A 104 -4.70 -19.26 -2.34
N GLU A 105 -5.86 -19.91 -2.23
CA GLU A 105 -6.12 -20.91 -1.18
C GLU A 105 -5.26 -22.15 -1.33
N LYS A 106 -5.07 -22.58 -2.58
CA LYS A 106 -4.30 -23.77 -2.94
C LYS A 106 -3.04 -23.36 -3.67
N GLY A 107 -1.90 -23.75 -3.15
CA GLY A 107 -0.62 -23.44 -3.76
C GLY A 107 0.41 -22.92 -2.77
N THR A 108 1.33 -22.09 -3.25
CA THR A 108 2.37 -21.49 -2.40
C THR A 108 1.77 -20.49 -1.44
N PRO A 109 2.27 -20.40 -0.18
CA PRO A 109 1.78 -19.45 0.81
C PRO A 109 2.16 -17.99 0.49
N GLU A 110 2.60 -17.73 -0.71
CA GLU A 110 3.09 -16.42 -1.12
C GLU A 110 1.96 -15.49 -1.54
N TRP A 111 2.10 -14.24 -1.15
CA TRP A 111 1.27 -13.17 -1.66
C TRP A 111 1.73 -12.78 -3.05
N LYS A 112 0.80 -12.82 -3.99
CA LYS A 112 1.00 -12.49 -5.40
C LYS A 112 0.34 -11.15 -5.72
N ARG A 113 0.62 -10.63 -6.88
CA ARG A 113 -0.12 -9.49 -7.44
C ARG A 113 -0.43 -9.74 -8.89
N ALA A 114 -1.54 -9.19 -9.32
CA ALA A 114 -1.95 -9.16 -10.71
C ALA A 114 -2.54 -7.80 -11.01
N ARG A 115 -2.47 -7.38 -12.26
CA ARG A 115 -3.26 -6.22 -12.69
C ARG A 115 -4.74 -6.55 -12.60
N LEU A 116 -5.55 -5.54 -12.38
CA LEU A 116 -6.99 -5.69 -12.19
C LEU A 116 -7.65 -6.51 -13.30
N HIS A 117 -7.26 -6.26 -14.55
CA HIS A 117 -7.77 -7.00 -15.71
C HIS A 117 -7.40 -8.49 -15.65
N ASP A 118 -6.15 -8.80 -15.31
CA ASP A 118 -5.69 -10.20 -15.20
C ASP A 118 -6.32 -10.90 -14.00
N PHE A 119 -6.50 -10.19 -12.90
CA PHE A 119 -7.20 -10.69 -11.73
C PHE A 119 -8.63 -11.11 -12.07
N TRP A 120 -9.35 -10.25 -12.78
CA TRP A 120 -10.68 -10.54 -13.28
C TRP A 120 -10.71 -11.75 -14.21
N ALA A 121 -9.78 -11.84 -15.18
CA ALA A 121 -9.68 -12.98 -16.09
C ALA A 121 -9.45 -14.30 -15.34
N ARG A 122 -8.61 -14.29 -14.30
CA ARG A 122 -8.36 -15.44 -13.44
C ARG A 122 -9.60 -15.84 -12.64
N ARG A 123 -10.38 -14.87 -12.18
CA ARG A 123 -11.64 -15.10 -11.50
C ARG A 123 -12.63 -15.80 -12.45
N LYS A 124 -12.79 -15.31 -13.66
CA LYS A 124 -13.68 -15.92 -14.68
C LYS A 124 -13.24 -17.33 -15.07
N ALA A 125 -11.95 -17.58 -15.13
CA ALA A 125 -11.38 -18.91 -15.42
C ALA A 125 -11.53 -19.90 -14.26
N GLY A 126 -11.97 -19.46 -13.08
CA GLY A 126 -12.09 -20.29 -11.88
C GLY A 126 -10.77 -20.54 -11.14
N THR A 127 -9.69 -19.90 -11.53
CA THR A 127 -8.39 -19.98 -10.83
C THR A 127 -8.44 -19.30 -9.47
N LEU A 128 -9.20 -18.22 -9.37
CA LEU A 128 -9.50 -17.54 -8.12
C LEU A 128 -10.94 -17.81 -7.72
N THR A 129 -11.18 -17.94 -6.42
CA THR A 129 -12.49 -18.27 -5.85
C THR A 129 -12.97 -17.18 -4.88
N ASP A 130 -14.16 -17.36 -4.36
CA ASP A 130 -14.70 -16.47 -3.32
C ASP A 130 -13.85 -16.44 -2.05
N ASP A 131 -13.09 -17.52 -1.79
CA ASP A 131 -12.26 -17.66 -0.59
C ASP A 131 -10.81 -17.19 -0.82
N THR A 132 -10.44 -16.80 -2.03
CA THR A 132 -9.16 -16.16 -2.31
C THR A 132 -8.99 -14.94 -1.39
N GLN A 133 -7.86 -14.88 -0.67
CA GLN A 133 -7.56 -13.74 0.19
C GLN A 133 -7.04 -12.58 -0.62
N ILE A 134 -7.49 -11.38 -0.33
CA ILE A 134 -6.99 -10.15 -0.93
C ILE A 134 -6.54 -9.15 0.15
N LEU A 135 -5.56 -8.31 -0.18
CA LEU A 135 -5.25 -7.13 0.60
C LEU A 135 -6.04 -5.96 -0.01
N ASP A 136 -6.94 -5.37 0.77
CA ASP A 136 -7.76 -4.25 0.30
C ASP A 136 -6.97 -2.94 0.35
N SER A 137 -6.36 -2.58 -0.76
CA SER A 137 -5.59 -1.34 -0.89
C SER A 137 -6.45 -0.08 -1.07
N THR A 138 -7.77 -0.20 -1.05
CA THR A 138 -8.69 0.95 -1.14
C THR A 138 -9.03 1.56 0.22
N LEU A 139 -8.65 0.91 1.31
CA LEU A 139 -8.90 1.40 2.65
C LEU A 139 -8.14 2.70 2.91
N THR A 140 -8.79 3.64 3.58
CA THR A 140 -8.27 4.99 3.86
C THR A 140 -8.09 5.29 5.34
N ASN A 141 -8.32 4.29 6.20
CA ASN A 141 -8.35 4.44 7.65
C ASN A 141 -7.53 3.32 8.28
N LEU A 142 -6.68 3.65 9.25
CA LEU A 142 -5.76 2.68 9.86
C LEU A 142 -6.51 1.61 10.66
N GLY A 143 -7.60 1.97 11.34
CA GLY A 143 -8.43 1.03 12.07
C GLY A 143 -9.07 -0.01 11.14
N ALA A 144 -9.57 0.44 10.00
CA ALA A 144 -10.11 -0.45 8.97
C ALA A 144 -9.02 -1.37 8.41
N LEU A 145 -7.82 -0.84 8.15
CA LEU A 145 -6.70 -1.64 7.68
C LEU A 145 -6.30 -2.74 8.68
N ARG A 146 -6.26 -2.42 9.98
CA ARG A 146 -5.95 -3.38 11.04
C ARG A 146 -7.01 -4.48 11.15
N LYS A 147 -8.28 -4.11 11.02
CA LYS A 147 -9.43 -5.00 11.24
C LYS A 147 -9.75 -5.86 10.03
N GLU A 148 -9.69 -5.29 8.84
CA GLU A 148 -10.21 -5.90 7.62
C GLU A 148 -9.33 -5.68 6.39
N GLY A 149 -8.06 -5.34 6.58
CA GLY A 149 -7.11 -5.16 5.47
C GLY A 149 -6.96 -6.40 4.60
N VAL A 150 -6.95 -7.57 5.24
CA VAL A 150 -7.01 -8.87 4.54
C VAL A 150 -8.42 -9.42 4.68
N LYS A 151 -9.04 -9.75 3.56
CA LYS A 151 -10.39 -10.30 3.50
C LYS A 151 -10.52 -11.30 2.34
N ARG A 152 -11.59 -12.09 2.35
CA ARG A 152 -11.92 -12.95 1.21
C ARG A 152 -12.38 -12.10 0.02
N LEU A 153 -12.14 -12.60 -1.18
CA LEU A 153 -12.61 -11.96 -2.41
C LEU A 153 -14.12 -11.70 -2.34
N ALA A 154 -14.89 -12.67 -1.86
CA ALA A 154 -16.35 -12.53 -1.70
C ALA A 154 -16.78 -11.34 -0.83
N ASP A 155 -15.96 -10.95 0.14
CA ASP A 155 -16.24 -9.88 1.09
C ASP A 155 -15.64 -8.52 0.66
N SER A 156 -15.01 -8.48 -0.50
CA SER A 156 -14.36 -7.28 -1.04
C SER A 156 -15.16 -6.65 -2.16
N TRP A 157 -14.85 -5.39 -2.48
CA TRP A 157 -15.44 -4.73 -3.63
C TRP A 157 -15.13 -5.43 -4.96
N HIS A 158 -14.04 -6.19 -5.03
CA HIS A 158 -13.69 -6.99 -6.23
C HIS A 158 -14.76 -8.03 -6.58
N ALA A 159 -15.57 -8.46 -5.62
CA ALA A 159 -16.66 -9.39 -5.87
C ALA A 159 -17.74 -8.82 -6.81
N HIS A 160 -17.80 -7.49 -6.93
CA HIS A 160 -18.81 -6.78 -7.71
C HIS A 160 -18.31 -6.26 -9.08
N MET A 161 -17.12 -6.67 -9.48
CA MET A 161 -16.48 -6.16 -10.71
C MET A 161 -16.99 -6.82 -12.00
N TRP A 162 -17.74 -7.89 -11.91
CA TRP A 162 -18.23 -8.71 -13.02
C TRP A 162 -19.67 -9.17 -12.80
#